data_6df2fa96c2048ac0225a0a7b06189e8b
#
_entry.id   6df2fa96c2048ac0225a0a7b06189e8b
#
_cell.length_a   1.000
_cell.length_b   1.000
_cell.length_c   1.000
_cell.angle_alpha   90.00
_cell.angle_beta   90.00
_cell.angle_gamma   90.00
#
_symmetry.space_group_name_H-M   'P 1'
#
loop_
_entity.id
_entity.type
_entity.pdbx_description
1 polymer ?
#
loop_
_entity_poly.entity_id
_entity_poly.type
_entity_poly.pdbx_seq_one_letter_code
_entity_poly.pdbx_strand_id
1 'polypeptide(L)'
;YYLVIALLWLFDVSTTREKVGWLVTYMTNNYMAFHQRWMGSYDHLWSLAVEEQFYLFFPFIIFFVPKNWVSRVILSFLPLAIGLRLFFYLSGYEWITPYVWMPTSLDAFGLGALLALARRYDWTFHRLLSKFSTLLFSLFFLGCITYLSKMETENHNFYSIVPLRFFEAFFSLSLIAFVSQPTEHTFSNRFNISK
;
A
#
# COMPACT_ATOMS: atom_id res chain seq x y z
N TYR A 1 7.26 9.47 17.43
CA TYR A 1 5.80 9.43 17.36
C TYR A 1 5.15 9.70 18.72
N TYR A 2 5.31 8.82 19.73
CA TYR A 2 4.66 8.94 21.04
C TYR A 2 5.04 10.20 21.81
N LEU A 3 6.31 10.65 21.74
CA LEU A 3 6.72 11.90 22.35
C LEU A 3 5.94 13.09 21.78
N VAL A 4 5.76 13.13 20.45
CA VAL A 4 4.98 14.19 19.79
C VAL A 4 3.53 14.15 20.23
N ILE A 5 2.91 12.96 20.26
CA ILE A 5 1.51 12.82 20.73
C ILE A 5 1.39 13.25 22.21
N ALA A 6 2.34 12.91 23.07
CA ALA A 6 2.32 13.32 24.46
C ALA A 6 2.39 14.85 24.63
N LEU A 7 3.22 15.53 23.84
CA LEU A 7 3.29 16.99 23.81
C LEU A 7 1.99 17.61 23.28
N LEU A 8 1.45 17.10 22.19
CA LEU A 8 0.18 17.56 21.62
C LEU A 8 -0.98 17.36 22.61
N TRP A 9 -0.98 16.25 23.33
CA TRP A 9 -1.98 15.95 24.38
C TRP A 9 -1.84 16.89 25.58
N LEU A 10 -0.62 17.16 26.02
CA LEU A 10 -0.35 18.06 27.16
C LEU A 10 -0.89 19.46 26.89
N PHE A 11 -0.66 19.99 25.68
CA PHE A 11 -1.10 21.32 25.27
C PHE A 11 -2.50 21.33 24.62
N ASP A 12 -3.15 20.15 24.51
CA ASP A 12 -4.46 19.95 23.86
C ASP A 12 -4.56 20.54 22.44
N VAL A 13 -3.49 20.45 21.69
CA VAL A 13 -3.43 20.98 20.33
C VAL A 13 -4.40 20.17 19.44
N SER A 14 -5.28 20.84 18.69
CA SER A 14 -6.20 20.23 17.74
C SER A 14 -7.10 19.13 18.33
N THR A 15 -7.55 19.30 19.58
CA THR A 15 -8.42 18.33 20.31
C THR A 15 -7.75 16.95 20.45
N THR A 16 -6.44 16.94 20.71
CA THR A 16 -5.66 15.69 20.86
C THR A 16 -6.23 14.80 21.96
N ARG A 17 -6.72 15.37 23.05
CA ARG A 17 -7.25 14.61 24.20
C ARG A 17 -8.42 13.72 23.81
N GLU A 18 -9.30 14.20 22.94
CA GLU A 18 -10.44 13.42 22.44
C GLU A 18 -10.02 12.30 21.48
N LYS A 19 -8.93 12.51 20.76
CA LYS A 19 -8.45 11.61 19.69
C LYS A 19 -7.30 10.70 20.12
N VAL A 20 -6.77 10.87 21.33
CA VAL A 20 -5.55 10.21 21.79
C VAL A 20 -5.62 8.68 21.69
N GLY A 21 -6.78 8.08 21.96
CA GLY A 21 -6.96 6.63 21.84
C GLY A 21 -6.67 6.13 20.42
N TRP A 22 -7.17 6.83 19.41
CA TRP A 22 -6.94 6.48 18.00
C TRP A 22 -5.49 6.72 17.56
N LEU A 23 -4.86 7.77 18.11
CA LEU A 23 -3.47 8.12 17.82
C LEU A 23 -2.50 7.08 18.41
N VAL A 24 -2.59 6.77 19.71
CA VAL A 24 -1.65 5.87 20.38
C VAL A 24 -1.79 4.40 19.97
N THR A 25 -2.96 4.02 19.45
CA THR A 25 -3.21 2.65 18.96
C THR A 25 -2.97 2.47 17.46
N TYR A 26 -2.52 3.50 16.74
CA TYR A 26 -2.40 3.49 15.28
C TYR A 26 -3.72 3.11 14.58
N MET A 27 -4.84 3.69 15.05
CA MET A 27 -6.18 3.43 14.51
C MET A 27 -6.80 4.68 13.85
N THR A 28 -5.98 5.68 13.48
CA THR A 28 -6.45 6.92 12.85
C THR A 28 -7.16 6.68 11.52
N ASN A 29 -6.67 5.72 10.73
CA ASN A 29 -7.31 5.27 9.50
C ASN A 29 -8.70 4.67 9.75
N ASN A 30 -8.86 3.87 10.81
CA ASN A 30 -10.16 3.31 11.20
C ASN A 30 -11.11 4.39 11.69
N TYR A 31 -10.62 5.40 12.45
CA TYR A 31 -11.44 6.56 12.79
C TYR A 31 -12.03 7.22 11.55
N MET A 32 -11.18 7.52 10.55
CA MET A 32 -11.61 8.16 9.32
C MET A 32 -12.57 7.28 8.51
N ALA A 33 -12.30 5.98 8.43
CA ALA A 33 -13.15 5.02 7.72
C ALA A 33 -14.55 4.91 8.35
N PHE A 34 -14.64 4.80 9.68
CA PHE A 34 -15.93 4.67 10.38
C PHE A 34 -16.74 5.95 10.40
N HIS A 35 -16.08 7.11 10.52
CA HIS A 35 -16.76 8.40 10.52
C HIS A 35 -16.94 8.99 9.12
N GLN A 36 -16.41 8.32 8.09
CA GLN A 36 -16.44 8.74 6.68
C GLN A 36 -15.97 10.20 6.49
N ARG A 37 -14.99 10.62 7.28
CA ARG A 37 -14.44 11.99 7.26
C ARG A 37 -13.00 12.02 7.73
N TRP A 38 -12.31 13.07 7.33
CA TRP A 38 -10.96 13.35 7.76
C TRP A 38 -10.91 13.68 9.27
N MET A 39 -9.74 13.45 9.87
CA MET A 39 -9.49 13.69 11.29
C MET A 39 -8.95 15.12 11.56
N GLY A 40 -8.75 15.90 10.50
CA GLY A 40 -8.22 17.27 10.55
C GLY A 40 -6.70 17.27 10.62
N SER A 41 -6.10 17.93 11.61
CA SER A 41 -4.64 18.05 11.69
C SER A 41 -3.87 16.72 11.69
N TYR A 42 -4.55 15.59 11.90
CA TYR A 42 -3.98 14.23 11.96
C TYR A 42 -4.24 13.40 10.71
N ASP A 43 -4.77 14.01 9.64
CA ASP A 43 -5.13 13.30 8.41
C ASP A 43 -3.98 12.49 7.83
N HIS A 44 -2.79 13.07 7.78
CA HIS A 44 -1.58 12.42 7.25
C HIS A 44 -1.15 11.15 8.02
N LEU A 45 -1.65 10.94 9.23
CA LEU A 45 -1.27 9.76 10.04
C LEU A 45 -2.01 8.48 9.64
N TRP A 46 -3.00 8.56 8.72
CA TRP A 46 -3.70 7.37 8.26
C TRP A 46 -2.77 6.36 7.57
N SER A 47 -1.83 6.83 6.76
CA SER A 47 -0.90 5.95 6.04
C SER A 47 0.06 5.24 7.00
N LEU A 48 0.58 5.96 8.00
CA LEU A 48 1.39 5.37 9.05
C LEU A 48 0.60 4.31 9.84
N ALA A 49 -0.67 4.59 10.17
CA ALA A 49 -1.52 3.61 10.85
C ALA A 49 -1.73 2.33 10.00
N VAL A 50 -1.96 2.48 8.70
CA VAL A 50 -2.09 1.35 7.77
C VAL A 50 -0.81 0.52 7.72
N GLU A 51 0.36 1.17 7.67
CA GLU A 51 1.66 0.49 7.66
C GLU A 51 1.91 -0.28 8.96
N GLU A 52 1.68 0.34 10.13
CA GLU A 52 1.88 -0.31 11.44
C GLU A 52 0.93 -1.50 11.64
N GLN A 53 -0.33 -1.38 11.22
CA GLN A 53 -1.27 -2.50 11.23
C GLN A 53 -0.79 -3.64 10.33
N PHE A 54 -0.27 -3.33 9.14
CA PHE A 54 0.29 -4.34 8.25
C PHE A 54 1.53 -5.00 8.87
N TYR A 55 2.46 -4.25 9.44
CA TYR A 55 3.65 -4.77 10.09
C TYR A 55 3.32 -5.65 11.32
N LEU A 56 2.25 -5.33 12.02
CA LEU A 56 1.76 -6.17 13.10
C LEU A 56 1.17 -7.49 12.57
N PHE A 57 0.40 -7.44 11.50
CA PHE A 57 -0.35 -8.58 10.97
C PHE A 57 0.49 -9.51 10.07
N PHE A 58 1.33 -8.95 9.20
CA PHE A 58 2.04 -9.70 8.17
C PHE A 58 3.02 -10.77 8.70
N PRO A 59 3.79 -10.55 9.78
CA PRO A 59 4.65 -11.59 10.37
C PRO A 59 3.90 -12.87 10.77
N PHE A 60 2.66 -12.74 11.22
CA PHE A 60 1.83 -13.92 11.56
C PHE A 60 1.51 -14.74 10.32
N ILE A 61 1.24 -14.11 9.18
CA ILE A 61 1.06 -14.83 7.91
C ILE A 61 2.32 -15.61 7.56
N ILE A 62 3.49 -14.98 7.63
CA ILE A 62 4.76 -15.64 7.30
C ILE A 62 5.06 -16.78 8.26
N PHE A 63 4.69 -16.66 9.54
CA PHE A 63 4.97 -17.65 10.56
C PHE A 63 3.98 -18.84 10.52
N PHE A 64 2.70 -18.59 10.38
CA PHE A 64 1.67 -19.62 10.50
C PHE A 64 1.30 -20.28 9.17
N VAL A 65 1.48 -19.59 8.03
CA VAL A 65 1.16 -20.15 6.72
C VAL A 65 2.29 -21.07 6.24
N PRO A 66 1.99 -22.30 5.82
CA PRO A 66 3.00 -23.17 5.23
C PRO A 66 3.72 -22.52 4.04
N LYS A 67 5.04 -22.70 3.94
CA LYS A 67 5.89 -22.00 2.94
C LYS A 67 5.40 -22.11 1.51
N ASN A 68 4.82 -23.24 1.13
CA ASN A 68 4.24 -23.49 -0.21
C ASN A 68 2.92 -22.73 -0.46
N TRP A 69 2.28 -22.19 0.58
CA TRP A 69 1.03 -21.44 0.48
C TRP A 69 1.22 -19.92 0.62
N VAL A 70 2.36 -19.47 1.16
CA VAL A 70 2.63 -18.05 1.42
C VAL A 70 2.41 -17.20 0.17
N SER A 71 2.95 -17.60 -0.98
CA SER A 71 2.78 -16.85 -2.22
C SER A 71 1.32 -16.78 -2.69
N ARG A 72 0.55 -17.85 -2.47
CA ARG A 72 -0.89 -17.87 -2.82
C ARG A 72 -1.71 -16.98 -1.91
N VAL A 73 -1.40 -16.97 -0.60
CA VAL A 73 -2.05 -16.08 0.38
C VAL A 73 -1.73 -14.63 0.06
N ILE A 74 -0.47 -14.30 -0.23
CA ILE A 74 -0.09 -12.94 -0.62
C ILE A 74 -0.76 -12.55 -1.94
N LEU A 75 -0.84 -13.46 -2.92
CA LEU A 75 -1.51 -13.19 -4.19
C LEU A 75 -3.01 -12.92 -4.00
N SER A 76 -3.66 -13.56 -3.01
CA SER A 76 -5.08 -13.31 -2.72
C SER A 76 -5.36 -11.91 -2.16
N PHE A 77 -4.35 -11.18 -1.69
CA PHE A 77 -4.49 -9.79 -1.25
C PHE A 77 -4.95 -8.85 -2.38
N LEU A 78 -4.53 -9.13 -3.62
CA LEU A 78 -4.89 -8.31 -4.77
C LEU A 78 -6.40 -8.32 -5.05
N PRO A 79 -7.01 -9.49 -5.34
CA PRO A 79 -8.46 -9.55 -5.56
C PRO A 79 -9.26 -9.15 -4.32
N LEU A 80 -8.75 -9.41 -3.11
CA LEU A 80 -9.40 -8.99 -1.87
C LEU A 80 -9.50 -7.47 -1.76
N ALA A 81 -8.38 -6.75 -1.97
CA ALA A 81 -8.36 -5.29 -1.90
C ALA A 81 -9.27 -4.66 -2.97
N ILE A 82 -9.19 -5.16 -4.21
CA ILE A 82 -10.03 -4.69 -5.32
C ILE A 82 -11.51 -4.97 -5.03
N GLY A 83 -11.83 -6.17 -4.56
CA GLY A 83 -13.20 -6.57 -4.21
C GLY A 83 -13.79 -5.73 -3.07
N LEU A 84 -13.00 -5.42 -2.05
CA LEU A 84 -13.42 -4.54 -0.95
C LEU A 84 -13.67 -3.10 -1.43
N ARG A 85 -12.81 -2.54 -2.28
CA ARG A 85 -13.04 -1.21 -2.86
C ARG A 85 -14.32 -1.18 -3.70
N LEU A 86 -14.53 -2.22 -4.52
CA LEU A 86 -15.75 -2.36 -5.31
C LEU A 86 -16.99 -2.49 -4.42
N PHE A 87 -16.90 -3.26 -3.34
CA PHE A 87 -17.99 -3.40 -2.37
C PHE A 87 -18.34 -2.04 -1.74
N PHE A 88 -17.37 -1.28 -1.25
CA PHE A 88 -17.62 0.04 -0.67
C PHE A 88 -18.21 1.02 -1.69
N TYR A 89 -17.70 1.01 -2.92
CA TYR A 89 -18.24 1.84 -4.00
C TYR A 89 -19.70 1.51 -4.29
N LEU A 90 -20.04 0.23 -4.48
CA LEU A 90 -21.41 -0.21 -4.75
C LEU A 90 -22.36 -0.01 -3.57
N SER A 91 -21.85 -0.02 -2.34
CA SER A 91 -22.61 0.20 -1.12
C SER A 91 -22.84 1.69 -0.80
N GLY A 92 -22.33 2.61 -1.62
CA GLY A 92 -22.50 4.05 -1.45
C GLY A 92 -21.72 4.66 -0.26
N TYR A 93 -20.64 4.01 0.18
CA TYR A 93 -19.77 4.60 1.19
C TYR A 93 -18.98 5.77 0.62
N GLU A 94 -18.70 6.77 1.47
CA GLU A 94 -17.82 7.88 1.12
C GLU A 94 -16.44 7.35 0.69
N TRP A 95 -15.87 7.99 -0.33
CA TRP A 95 -14.57 7.60 -0.94
C TRP A 95 -13.41 7.49 0.06
N ILE A 96 -13.53 8.18 1.19
CA ILE A 96 -12.53 8.18 2.25
C ILE A 96 -12.39 6.79 2.90
N THR A 97 -13.50 6.05 3.06
CA THR A 97 -13.48 4.70 3.65
C THR A 97 -12.59 3.73 2.86
N PRO A 98 -12.83 3.49 1.56
CA PRO A 98 -11.95 2.62 0.77
C PRO A 98 -10.56 3.23 0.53
N TYR A 99 -10.39 4.54 0.76
CA TYR A 99 -9.09 5.19 0.61
C TYR A 99 -8.15 4.93 1.77
N VAL A 100 -8.62 4.96 3.01
CA VAL A 100 -7.79 4.93 4.23
C VAL A 100 -7.80 3.57 4.93
N TRP A 101 -8.74 2.69 4.63
CA TRP A 101 -8.87 1.43 5.36
C TRP A 101 -7.78 0.43 4.97
N MET A 102 -7.11 -0.20 5.96
CA MET A 102 -5.95 -1.06 5.71
C MET A 102 -6.24 -2.24 4.76
N PRO A 103 -7.37 -3.00 4.87
CA PRO A 103 -7.64 -4.11 3.97
C PRO A 103 -7.79 -3.72 2.49
N THR A 104 -8.17 -2.48 2.20
CA THR A 104 -8.26 -1.98 0.84
C THR A 104 -6.91 -1.57 0.23
N SER A 105 -5.84 -1.58 1.03
CA SER A 105 -4.46 -1.31 0.60
C SER A 105 -3.60 -2.59 0.53
N LEU A 106 -4.19 -3.76 0.78
CA LEU A 106 -3.47 -5.04 0.78
C LEU A 106 -2.85 -5.38 -0.58
N ASP A 107 -3.39 -4.89 -1.69
CA ASP A 107 -2.80 -5.06 -3.02
C ASP A 107 -1.42 -4.40 -3.14
N ALA A 108 -1.24 -3.20 -2.62
CA ALA A 108 0.05 -2.51 -2.64
C ALA A 108 1.10 -3.28 -1.81
N PHE A 109 0.75 -3.68 -0.60
CA PHE A 109 1.63 -4.50 0.25
C PHE A 109 1.88 -5.88 -0.35
N GLY A 110 0.85 -6.52 -0.89
CA GLY A 110 0.92 -7.82 -1.56
C GLY A 110 1.86 -7.80 -2.77
N LEU A 111 1.77 -6.77 -3.61
CA LEU A 111 2.66 -6.57 -4.75
C LEU A 111 4.13 -6.42 -4.30
N GLY A 112 4.39 -5.62 -3.26
CA GLY A 112 5.74 -5.49 -2.68
C GLY A 112 6.28 -6.82 -2.14
N ALA A 113 5.46 -7.55 -1.39
CA ALA A 113 5.83 -8.86 -0.86
C ALA A 113 6.08 -9.90 -1.97
N LEU A 114 5.26 -9.91 -3.03
CA LEU A 114 5.45 -10.77 -4.20
C LEU A 114 6.76 -10.44 -4.95
N LEU A 115 7.11 -9.16 -5.08
CA LEU A 115 8.39 -8.77 -5.67
C LEU A 115 9.58 -9.28 -4.84
N ALA A 116 9.50 -9.17 -3.51
CA ALA A 116 10.53 -9.69 -2.61
C ALA A 116 10.70 -11.22 -2.75
N LEU A 117 9.59 -11.96 -2.81
CA LEU A 117 9.60 -13.40 -3.04
C LEU A 117 10.14 -13.75 -4.43
N ALA A 118 9.69 -13.03 -5.47
CA ALA A 118 10.13 -13.27 -6.85
C ALA A 118 11.63 -13.07 -7.02
N ARG A 119 12.23 -12.12 -6.31
CA ARG A 119 13.69 -11.92 -6.27
C ARG A 119 14.40 -13.02 -5.53
N ARG A 120 13.87 -13.43 -4.38
CA ARG A 120 14.47 -14.46 -3.54
C ARG A 120 14.53 -15.82 -4.24
N TYR A 121 13.51 -16.15 -5.03
CA TYR A 121 13.37 -17.43 -5.73
C TYR A 121 13.67 -17.35 -7.23
N ASP A 122 14.23 -16.24 -7.70
CA ASP A 122 14.58 -15.99 -9.11
C ASP A 122 13.41 -16.27 -10.10
N TRP A 123 12.22 -15.85 -9.73
CA TRP A 123 11.07 -16.02 -10.61
C TRP A 123 11.20 -15.14 -11.85
N THR A 124 10.79 -15.65 -13.00
CA THR A 124 10.76 -14.90 -14.26
C THR A 124 9.94 -13.61 -14.17
N PHE A 125 8.99 -13.55 -13.25
CA PHE A 125 8.14 -12.41 -12.99
C PHE A 125 8.93 -11.13 -12.60
N HIS A 126 9.96 -11.24 -11.75
CA HIS A 126 10.75 -10.05 -11.38
C HIS A 126 11.55 -9.51 -12.59
N ARG A 127 12.02 -10.40 -13.46
CA ARG A 127 12.71 -10.02 -14.71
C ARG A 127 11.78 -9.32 -15.71
N LEU A 128 10.50 -9.70 -15.73
CA LEU A 128 9.50 -9.01 -16.53
C LEU A 128 9.21 -7.62 -15.99
N LEU A 129 9.00 -7.49 -14.67
CA LEU A 129 8.74 -6.20 -14.03
C LEU A 129 9.90 -5.22 -14.16
N SER A 130 11.12 -5.72 -14.20
CA SER A 130 12.32 -4.88 -14.34
C SER A 130 12.58 -4.36 -15.76
N LYS A 131 11.79 -4.77 -16.76
CA LYS A 131 11.94 -4.26 -18.13
C LYS A 131 11.42 -2.84 -18.25
N PHE A 132 12.13 -2.00 -19.00
CA PHE A 132 11.71 -0.63 -19.30
C PHE A 132 10.34 -0.58 -20.01
N SER A 133 10.04 -1.56 -20.85
CA SER A 133 8.72 -1.69 -21.49
C SER A 133 7.58 -1.86 -20.49
N THR A 134 7.80 -2.61 -19.39
CA THR A 134 6.78 -2.79 -18.33
C THR A 134 6.56 -1.49 -17.57
N LEU A 135 7.63 -0.74 -17.30
CA LEU A 135 7.55 0.58 -16.68
C LEU A 135 6.76 1.55 -17.56
N LEU A 136 7.04 1.63 -18.85
CA LEU A 136 6.30 2.49 -19.78
C LEU A 136 4.83 2.07 -19.88
N PHE A 137 4.55 0.77 -19.95
CA PHE A 137 3.19 0.25 -19.97
C PHE A 137 2.43 0.63 -18.71
N SER A 138 3.02 0.44 -17.52
CA SER A 138 2.38 0.80 -16.24
C SER A 138 2.13 2.31 -16.13
N LEU A 139 3.07 3.15 -16.60
CA LEU A 139 2.91 4.60 -16.64
C LEU A 139 1.79 5.03 -17.59
N PHE A 140 1.71 4.42 -18.77
CA PHE A 140 0.65 4.70 -19.74
C PHE A 140 -0.74 4.38 -19.15
N PHE A 141 -0.92 3.19 -18.58
CA PHE A 141 -2.20 2.82 -17.96
C PHE A 141 -2.56 3.69 -16.77
N LEU A 142 -1.58 4.04 -15.92
CA LEU A 142 -1.78 5.00 -14.84
C LEU A 142 -2.27 6.34 -15.38
N GLY A 143 -1.64 6.85 -16.45
CA GLY A 143 -2.06 8.08 -17.12
C GLY A 143 -3.49 8.01 -17.66
N CYS A 144 -3.86 6.91 -18.34
CA CYS A 144 -5.21 6.70 -18.85
C CYS A 144 -6.26 6.68 -17.71
N ILE A 145 -6.02 5.93 -16.65
CA ILE A 145 -6.96 5.85 -15.53
C ILE A 145 -7.07 7.18 -14.78
N THR A 146 -5.96 7.90 -14.61
CA THR A 146 -5.96 9.24 -14.02
C THR A 146 -6.77 10.23 -14.88
N TYR A 147 -6.64 10.13 -16.20
CA TYR A 147 -7.42 10.94 -17.13
C TYR A 147 -8.92 10.64 -17.01
N LEU A 148 -9.30 9.35 -17.03
CA LEU A 148 -10.70 8.93 -16.87
C LEU A 148 -11.28 9.36 -15.52
N SER A 149 -10.49 9.27 -14.44
CA SER A 149 -10.92 9.70 -13.10
C SER A 149 -11.21 11.21 -13.01
N LYS A 150 -10.53 12.02 -13.84
CA LYS A 150 -10.77 13.48 -13.89
C LYS A 150 -11.92 13.89 -14.81
N MET A 151 -12.32 13.04 -15.75
CA MET A 151 -13.45 13.32 -16.63
C MET A 151 -14.80 13.19 -15.92
N GLU A 152 -14.91 12.35 -14.91
CA GLU A 152 -16.09 12.29 -14.06
C GLU A 152 -16.04 13.42 -13.04
N THR A 153 -17.08 14.26 -13.05
CA THR A 153 -17.17 15.46 -12.21
C THR A 153 -17.52 15.16 -10.74
N GLU A 154 -17.84 13.93 -10.42
CA GLU A 154 -18.14 13.50 -9.06
C GLU A 154 -16.88 13.09 -8.30
N ASN A 155 -16.74 13.56 -7.06
CA ASN A 155 -15.62 13.19 -6.16
C ASN A 155 -15.58 11.67 -5.82
N HIS A 156 -16.61 10.91 -6.21
CA HIS A 156 -16.83 9.50 -5.92
C HIS A 156 -16.88 8.65 -7.19
N ASN A 157 -15.96 8.87 -8.12
CA ASN A 157 -16.01 8.10 -9.35
C ASN A 157 -15.37 6.71 -9.20
N PHE A 158 -15.91 5.74 -9.95
CA PHE A 158 -15.43 4.37 -9.98
C PHE A 158 -13.92 4.28 -10.26
N TYR A 159 -13.43 5.07 -11.20
CA TYR A 159 -12.03 5.01 -11.65
C TYR A 159 -11.04 5.43 -10.56
N SER A 160 -11.39 6.43 -9.74
CA SER A 160 -10.53 6.89 -8.64
C SER A 160 -10.49 5.92 -7.46
N ILE A 161 -11.62 5.27 -7.16
CA ILE A 161 -11.75 4.39 -5.99
C ILE A 161 -11.18 2.99 -6.27
N VAL A 162 -11.51 2.40 -7.41
CA VAL A 162 -11.23 0.98 -7.67
C VAL A 162 -9.93 0.77 -8.45
N PRO A 163 -9.78 1.18 -9.72
CA PRO A 163 -8.59 0.85 -10.51
C PRO A 163 -7.39 1.76 -10.24
N LEU A 164 -7.58 3.05 -9.96
CA LEU A 164 -6.46 4.00 -9.86
C LEU A 164 -5.43 3.53 -8.82
N ARG A 165 -5.87 3.12 -7.64
CA ARG A 165 -5.01 2.65 -6.56
C ARG A 165 -4.17 1.43 -6.95
N PHE A 166 -4.77 0.50 -7.67
CA PHE A 166 -4.05 -0.66 -8.16
C PHE A 166 -2.96 -0.27 -9.16
N PHE A 167 -3.25 0.64 -10.09
CA PHE A 167 -2.28 1.10 -11.07
C PHE A 167 -1.17 1.97 -10.46
N GLU A 168 -1.46 2.77 -9.43
CA GLU A 168 -0.45 3.48 -8.63
C GLU A 168 0.53 2.48 -7.97
N ALA A 169 -0.01 1.44 -7.32
CA ALA A 169 0.81 0.41 -6.69
C ALA A 169 1.62 -0.39 -7.73
N PHE A 170 1.03 -0.73 -8.87
CA PHE A 170 1.70 -1.48 -9.94
C PHE A 170 2.80 -0.64 -10.62
N PHE A 171 2.57 0.65 -10.84
CA PHE A 171 3.59 1.55 -11.35
C PHE A 171 4.76 1.68 -10.38
N SER A 172 4.48 1.90 -9.08
CA SER A 172 5.50 1.97 -8.04
C SER A 172 6.32 0.69 -7.95
N LEU A 173 5.66 -0.48 -8.04
CA LEU A 173 6.32 -1.77 -8.09
C LEU A 173 7.26 -1.89 -9.30
N SER A 174 6.79 -1.51 -10.49
CA SER A 174 7.57 -1.57 -11.74
C SER A 174 8.78 -0.65 -11.67
N LEU A 175 8.62 0.55 -11.08
CA LEU A 175 9.70 1.50 -10.87
C LEU A 175 10.76 0.95 -9.91
N ILE A 176 10.34 0.39 -8.76
CA ILE A 176 11.24 -0.25 -7.80
C ILE A 176 11.97 -1.43 -8.44
N ALA A 177 11.26 -2.26 -9.20
CA ALA A 177 11.86 -3.41 -9.89
C ALA A 177 12.90 -2.96 -10.94
N PHE A 178 12.61 -1.88 -11.67
CA PHE A 178 13.50 -1.33 -12.68
C PHE A 178 14.76 -0.71 -12.06
N VAL A 179 14.63 0.16 -11.07
CA VAL A 179 15.76 0.89 -10.44
C VAL A 179 16.67 -0.05 -9.65
N SER A 180 16.09 -1.07 -9.04
CA SER A 180 16.84 -2.00 -8.19
C SER A 180 17.41 -3.21 -8.92
N GLN A 181 17.60 -3.13 -10.25
CA GLN A 181 18.37 -4.12 -11.01
C GLN A 181 19.82 -4.11 -10.54
N PRO A 182 20.44 -5.27 -10.28
CA PRO A 182 21.86 -5.31 -10.05
C PRO A 182 22.57 -4.84 -11.31
N THR A 183 23.29 -3.73 -11.22
CA THR A 183 24.23 -3.34 -12.26
C THR A 183 25.31 -4.42 -12.31
N GLU A 184 25.52 -5.05 -13.46
CA GLU A 184 26.44 -6.19 -13.66
C GLU A 184 27.87 -5.95 -13.11
N HIS A 185 28.23 -4.70 -12.85
CA HIS A 185 29.57 -4.31 -12.37
C HIS A 185 29.75 -4.31 -10.84
N THR A 186 28.71 -4.44 -10.03
CA THR A 186 28.86 -4.23 -8.58
C THR A 186 29.02 -5.51 -7.75
N PHE A 187 28.62 -6.67 -8.26
CA PHE A 187 28.66 -7.92 -7.47
C PHE A 187 29.89 -8.79 -7.68
N SER A 188 30.59 -8.68 -8.81
CA SER A 188 31.77 -9.51 -9.09
C SER A 188 33.00 -9.17 -8.21
N ASN A 189 33.13 -7.92 -7.75
CA ASN A 189 34.34 -7.48 -7.03
C ASN A 189 34.27 -7.48 -5.51
N ARG A 190 33.14 -7.82 -4.89
CA ARG A 190 33.02 -7.80 -3.42
C ARG A 190 33.19 -9.15 -2.72
N PHE A 191 33.24 -10.25 -3.44
CA PHE A 191 33.38 -11.58 -2.86
C PHE A 191 34.54 -12.41 -3.43
N ASN A 192 35.54 -11.77 -4.01
CA ASN A 192 36.84 -12.44 -4.27
C ASN A 192 37.68 -12.35 -2.99
N ILE A 193 37.23 -13.01 -1.93
CA ILE A 193 38.11 -13.39 -0.83
C ILE A 193 38.87 -14.61 -1.32
N SER A 194 40.10 -14.36 -1.73
CA SER A 194 41.09 -15.34 -2.08
C SER A 194 41.11 -16.52 -1.09
N LYS A 195 41.15 -17.71 -1.63
CA LYS A 195 41.56 -18.92 -0.94
C LYS A 195 42.97 -18.80 -0.40
#